data_b65a61e531042edb805985a3e204bc77
#
_entry.id   b65a61e531042edb805985a3e204bc77
#
_cell.length_a   1.000
_cell.length_b   1.000
_cell.length_c   1.000
_cell.angle_alpha   90.00
_cell.angle_beta   90.00
_cell.angle_gamma   90.00
#
_symmetry.space_group_name_H-M   'P 1'
#
loop_
_entity.id
_entity.type
_entity.pdbx_description
1 polymer ?
#
loop_
_entity_poly.entity_id
_entity_poly.type
_entity_poly.pdbx_seq_one_letter_code
_entity_poly.pdbx_strand_id
1 'polypeptide(L)'
;MRRTAAILALAVVLSALGISAPAAAPVPKPGKPCPKAGLVWEDGKGGLFKCVKKGKKLVWRKIKGGGGGGGGGGDDYTSQPVPADGKWKVPAGYPDDLPPLGWRGEPSWFVSNWDVLTAQRVGPACGEHPLTHLVTDLDALDSITPQGFMQPGSHAMPVPHMYYNTGEPTGSGKDPNGVAYRSEIVDVFAPADMVLRGLIKQNVERDGARYSETMMAFSVCDRLWFFTAHIDNVPEEFMTAAKASPRQRCQQAGQTADTQDCFYEYLRLPVAAGTKIGKSSGRAHGFDFGFTDVSKPAAGKLDPGAYSPRWAAGVCHVDYYEPGLRTRIQAKVDGDNGCGQLVSDVAGTAAGVWLAEGKRDMSQVEDFHIALARHWSDKAAWGVSIGERTQIKGIQPGFYELTPTSSGNNRPFSSVKPGEVVCYDRLIFRRGMVPGPTVYITMTTGSVEKLRIVGAKGPCPSGKVTMPSGATTYERRNTLT
;
A
#
# COMPACT_ATOMS: atom_id res chain seq x y z
N MET A 1 -58.90 -14.41 -2.10
CA MET A 1 -58.15 -15.57 -2.58
C MET A 1 -56.80 -15.59 -1.84
N ARG A 2 -56.68 -16.48 -0.88
CA ARG A 2 -55.49 -16.63 -0.05
C ARG A 2 -54.52 -17.58 -0.78
N ARG A 3 -53.26 -17.16 -1.04
CA ARG A 3 -52.15 -18.04 -1.46
C ARG A 3 -51.20 -18.23 -0.29
N THR A 4 -51.26 -19.42 0.26
CA THR A 4 -50.32 -19.94 1.27
C THR A 4 -48.99 -20.23 0.60
N ALA A 5 -47.89 -19.63 1.08
CA ALA A 5 -46.52 -19.97 0.70
C ALA A 5 -45.98 -21.03 1.67
N ALA A 6 -45.63 -22.18 1.14
CA ALA A 6 -44.99 -23.27 1.89
C ALA A 6 -43.48 -22.96 2.03
N ILE A 7 -43.00 -22.88 3.26
CA ILE A 7 -41.56 -22.78 3.59
C ILE A 7 -41.02 -24.19 3.63
N LEU A 8 -40.14 -24.52 2.68
CA LEU A 8 -39.38 -25.78 2.67
C LEU A 8 -38.12 -25.60 3.55
N ALA A 9 -38.11 -26.23 4.71
CA ALA A 9 -36.94 -26.30 5.58
C ALA A 9 -35.96 -27.33 5.02
N LEU A 10 -34.83 -26.87 4.50
CA LEU A 10 -33.70 -27.72 4.07
C LEU A 10 -32.77 -27.90 5.27
N ALA A 11 -32.84 -29.06 5.89
CA ALA A 11 -31.89 -29.49 6.92
C ALA A 11 -30.55 -29.87 6.25
N VAL A 12 -29.55 -29.02 6.41
CA VAL A 12 -28.17 -29.35 6.02
C VAL A 12 -27.52 -30.14 7.14
N VAL A 13 -27.28 -31.43 6.88
CA VAL A 13 -26.46 -32.30 7.71
C VAL A 13 -24.98 -31.91 7.46
N LEU A 14 -24.38 -31.16 8.38
CA LEU A 14 -22.95 -30.94 8.41
C LEU A 14 -22.27 -32.23 8.94
N SER A 15 -21.75 -33.01 8.06
CA SER A 15 -20.80 -34.06 8.39
C SER A 15 -19.51 -33.42 8.87
N ALA A 16 -19.14 -33.69 10.12
CA ALA A 16 -17.90 -33.29 10.73
C ALA A 16 -16.71 -33.96 10.04
N LEU A 17 -16.18 -33.31 9.00
CA LEU A 17 -14.83 -33.59 8.52
C LEU A 17 -13.89 -32.73 9.37
N GLY A 18 -13.17 -33.39 10.29
CA GLY A 18 -12.13 -32.79 11.09
C GLY A 18 -11.00 -32.26 10.22
N ILE A 19 -11.12 -31.00 9.78
CA ILE A 19 -10.01 -30.25 9.20
C ILE A 19 -9.19 -29.77 10.39
N SER A 20 -8.18 -30.55 10.75
CA SER A 20 -7.12 -30.11 11.65
C SER A 20 -6.48 -28.87 11.02
N ALA A 21 -6.49 -27.75 11.75
CA ALA A 21 -5.73 -26.57 11.37
C ALA A 21 -4.27 -27.00 11.07
N PRO A 22 -3.65 -26.53 9.98
CA PRO A 22 -2.27 -26.87 9.71
C PRO A 22 -1.42 -26.44 10.89
N ALA A 23 -0.69 -27.38 11.47
CA ALA A 23 0.22 -27.12 12.58
C ALA A 23 1.17 -26.02 12.16
N ALA A 24 1.32 -24.98 13.00
CA ALA A 24 2.26 -23.89 12.78
C ALA A 24 3.61 -24.49 12.39
N ALA A 25 4.18 -24.03 11.28
CA ALA A 25 5.44 -24.54 10.79
C ALA A 25 6.51 -24.41 11.89
N PRO A 26 7.27 -25.47 12.20
CA PRO A 26 8.20 -25.44 13.32
C PRO A 26 9.27 -24.37 13.08
N VAL A 27 9.54 -23.58 14.11
CA VAL A 27 10.58 -22.53 14.09
C VAL A 27 11.91 -23.17 13.67
N PRO A 28 12.62 -22.60 12.68
CA PRO A 28 13.90 -23.11 12.23
C PRO A 28 14.92 -23.21 13.35
N LYS A 29 15.65 -24.33 13.40
CA LYS A 29 16.77 -24.50 14.33
C LYS A 29 18.06 -24.73 13.54
N PRO A 30 19.21 -24.12 13.93
CA PRO A 30 20.50 -24.33 13.25
C PRO A 30 20.80 -25.83 13.09
N GLY A 31 21.26 -26.21 11.89
CA GLY A 31 21.64 -27.59 11.59
C GLY A 31 20.48 -28.55 11.28
N LYS A 32 19.23 -28.17 11.49
CA LYS A 32 18.07 -28.99 11.10
C LYS A 32 17.79 -28.88 9.61
N PRO A 33 17.16 -29.91 9.01
CA PRO A 33 16.81 -29.88 7.60
C PRO A 33 15.93 -28.67 7.25
N CYS A 34 16.11 -28.15 6.04
CA CYS A 34 15.29 -27.09 5.46
C CYS A 34 14.86 -27.44 4.03
N PRO A 35 13.74 -26.90 3.55
CA PRO A 35 13.10 -27.41 2.33
C PRO A 35 13.80 -26.97 1.04
N LYS A 36 14.45 -25.79 1.03
CA LYS A 36 15.04 -25.22 -0.19
C LYS A 36 16.25 -24.33 0.13
N ALA A 37 17.33 -24.51 -0.63
CA ALA A 37 18.52 -23.63 -0.50
C ALA A 37 18.15 -22.17 -0.80
N GLY A 38 18.70 -21.26 -0.02
CA GLY A 38 18.47 -19.83 -0.16
C GLY A 38 17.28 -19.30 0.64
N LEU A 39 16.35 -20.15 1.10
CA LEU A 39 15.23 -19.72 1.94
C LEU A 39 15.72 -19.04 3.21
N VAL A 40 15.18 -17.87 3.52
CA VAL A 40 15.46 -17.11 4.75
C VAL A 40 14.22 -17.14 5.63
N TRP A 41 14.41 -17.34 6.92
CA TRP A 41 13.37 -17.34 7.94
C TRP A 41 13.78 -16.45 9.11
N GLU A 42 12.82 -15.68 9.64
CA GLU A 42 13.01 -14.86 10.83
C GLU A 42 12.22 -15.48 12.00
N ASP A 43 12.83 -15.63 13.17
CA ASP A 43 12.23 -16.31 14.34
C ASP A 43 11.31 -15.44 15.19
N GLY A 44 10.90 -14.27 14.70
CA GLY A 44 10.06 -13.32 15.44
C GLY A 44 10.75 -12.62 16.66
N LYS A 45 12.03 -12.98 16.89
CA LYS A 45 12.89 -12.36 17.91
C LYS A 45 14.12 -11.67 17.29
N GLY A 46 14.05 -11.42 15.96
CA GLY A 46 15.16 -10.84 15.20
C GLY A 46 16.28 -11.82 14.82
N GLY A 47 16.09 -13.10 15.06
CA GLY A 47 17.04 -14.15 14.64
C GLY A 47 16.77 -14.58 13.20
N LEU A 48 17.72 -14.34 12.30
CA LEU A 48 17.65 -14.73 10.90
C LEU A 48 18.31 -16.09 10.67
N PHE A 49 17.66 -16.94 9.89
CA PHE A 49 18.13 -18.26 9.48
C PHE A 49 18.09 -18.36 7.95
N LYS A 50 19.15 -18.86 7.35
CA LYS A 50 19.22 -19.15 5.90
C LYS A 50 19.40 -20.62 5.68
N CYS A 51 18.62 -21.17 4.76
CA CYS A 51 18.75 -22.55 4.32
C CYS A 51 19.96 -22.67 3.38
N VAL A 52 20.96 -23.42 3.79
CA VAL A 52 22.23 -23.56 3.04
C VAL A 52 22.53 -25.02 2.74
N LYS A 53 23.22 -25.26 1.64
CA LYS A 53 23.72 -26.60 1.28
C LYS A 53 24.94 -26.94 2.14
N LYS A 54 24.89 -28.08 2.84
CA LYS A 54 26.02 -28.65 3.59
C LYS A 54 26.22 -30.10 3.13
N GLY A 55 27.20 -30.28 2.25
CA GLY A 55 27.36 -31.56 1.55
C GLY A 55 26.13 -31.89 0.67
N LYS A 56 25.54 -33.06 0.86
CA LYS A 56 24.32 -33.51 0.13
C LYS A 56 23.01 -33.08 0.80
N LYS A 57 23.05 -32.35 1.92
CA LYS A 57 21.85 -31.98 2.71
C LYS A 57 21.64 -30.48 2.71
N LEU A 58 20.37 -30.06 2.85
CA LEU A 58 19.98 -28.67 3.09
C LEU A 58 19.71 -28.49 4.59
N VAL A 59 20.33 -27.50 5.21
CA VAL A 59 20.18 -27.24 6.66
C VAL A 59 20.06 -25.77 6.95
N TRP A 60 19.31 -25.44 8.02
CA TRP A 60 19.21 -24.08 8.52
C TRP A 60 20.53 -23.62 9.16
N ARG A 61 21.01 -22.46 8.77
CA ARG A 61 22.15 -21.76 9.39
C ARG A 61 21.68 -20.42 9.92
N LYS A 62 21.92 -20.16 11.19
CA LYS A 62 21.70 -18.84 11.76
C LYS A 62 22.69 -17.86 11.10
N ILE A 63 22.17 -16.78 10.53
CA ILE A 63 22.97 -15.67 10.03
C ILE A 63 22.94 -14.57 11.08
N LYS A 64 24.08 -13.98 11.39
CA LYS A 64 24.13 -12.78 12.24
C LYS A 64 23.39 -11.70 11.47
N GLY A 65 22.43 -11.02 12.09
CA GLY A 65 21.88 -9.78 11.59
C GLY A 65 23.08 -8.85 11.38
N GLY A 66 23.35 -8.46 10.14
CA GLY A 66 24.56 -7.75 9.78
C GLY A 66 24.54 -6.34 10.31
N GLY A 67 25.32 -6.14 11.36
CA GLY A 67 26.09 -4.93 11.46
C GLY A 67 27.27 -5.11 10.50
N GLY A 68 27.38 -4.23 9.52
CA GLY A 68 28.38 -3.97 8.53
C GLY A 68 29.43 -5.04 8.17
N GLY A 69 29.60 -5.25 6.89
CA GLY A 69 30.88 -5.66 6.31
C GLY A 69 30.84 -6.90 5.43
N GLY A 70 31.01 -6.71 4.12
CA GLY A 70 31.84 -7.54 3.28
C GLY A 70 31.22 -8.51 2.30
N GLY A 71 31.15 -8.13 1.03
CA GLY A 71 31.55 -8.95 -0.09
C GLY A 71 30.57 -9.93 -0.72
N GLY A 72 30.01 -9.55 -1.82
CA GLY A 72 29.35 -10.46 -2.78
C GLY A 72 28.50 -9.70 -3.78
N GLY A 73 29.03 -9.45 -4.97
CA GLY A 73 28.49 -8.64 -6.07
C GLY A 73 27.02 -8.77 -6.36
N GLY A 74 26.25 -7.95 -5.77
CA GLY A 74 24.97 -7.40 -6.18
C GLY A 74 25.07 -5.95 -5.79
N ASP A 75 24.87 -5.06 -6.78
CA ASP A 75 25.00 -3.63 -6.58
C ASP A 75 24.08 -3.15 -5.46
N ASP A 76 24.63 -3.13 -4.26
CA ASP A 76 23.98 -2.62 -3.05
C ASP A 76 24.04 -1.09 -3.07
N TYR A 77 23.16 -0.50 -3.85
CA TYR A 77 22.99 0.95 -3.95
C TYR A 77 22.37 1.56 -2.67
N THR A 78 22.02 0.73 -1.72
CA THR A 78 21.26 1.13 -0.55
C THR A 78 22.12 1.56 0.63
N SER A 79 23.42 1.28 0.59
CA SER A 79 24.32 1.48 1.72
C SER A 79 25.35 2.61 1.54
N GLN A 80 25.28 3.36 0.45
CA GLN A 80 26.20 4.48 0.31
C GLN A 80 25.73 5.66 1.16
N PRO A 81 26.51 6.08 2.16
CA PRO A 81 26.18 7.26 2.92
C PRO A 81 26.10 8.47 2.00
N VAL A 82 25.11 9.35 2.23
CA VAL A 82 25.02 10.62 1.53
C VAL A 82 26.35 11.35 1.67
N PRO A 83 27.02 11.73 0.58
CA PRO A 83 28.27 12.49 0.66
C PRO A 83 28.08 13.74 1.51
N ALA A 84 29.07 14.12 2.29
CA ALA A 84 29.00 15.27 3.21
C ALA A 84 28.66 16.59 2.51
N ASP A 85 28.95 16.70 1.21
CA ASP A 85 28.61 17.83 0.35
C ASP A 85 27.20 17.73 -0.28
N GLY A 86 26.45 16.67 0.01
CA GLY A 86 25.13 16.42 -0.54
C GLY A 86 25.11 16.09 -2.04
N LYS A 87 26.29 15.94 -2.67
CA LYS A 87 26.41 15.68 -4.10
C LYS A 87 26.83 14.23 -4.34
N TRP A 88 25.99 13.48 -5.02
CA TRP A 88 26.32 12.15 -5.47
C TRP A 88 27.08 12.21 -6.80
N LYS A 89 28.09 11.36 -6.96
CA LYS A 89 28.65 11.14 -8.28
C LYS A 89 27.63 10.44 -9.15
N VAL A 90 27.10 11.19 -10.10
CA VAL A 90 26.19 10.65 -11.10
C VAL A 90 26.97 9.69 -11.97
N PRO A 91 26.53 8.42 -12.16
CA PRO A 91 27.19 7.50 -13.08
C PRO A 91 27.25 8.08 -14.49
N ALA A 92 28.30 7.77 -15.24
CA ALA A 92 28.44 8.21 -16.63
C ALA A 92 27.22 7.77 -17.46
N GLY A 93 26.58 8.71 -18.17
CA GLY A 93 25.36 8.46 -18.92
C GLY A 93 24.05 8.76 -18.18
N TYR A 94 24.15 9.20 -16.93
CA TYR A 94 22.99 9.69 -16.19
C TYR A 94 22.48 11.02 -16.76
N PRO A 95 21.18 11.23 -16.74
CA PRO A 95 20.61 12.50 -17.09
C PRO A 95 20.97 13.58 -16.06
N ASP A 96 21.56 14.69 -16.52
CA ASP A 96 21.93 15.82 -15.64
C ASP A 96 20.72 16.51 -14.98
N ASP A 97 19.50 16.24 -15.48
CA ASP A 97 18.24 16.78 -15.00
C ASP A 97 17.60 15.94 -13.88
N LEU A 98 18.16 14.77 -13.56
CA LEU A 98 17.69 13.94 -12.45
C LEU A 98 18.63 14.10 -11.26
N PRO A 99 18.18 14.64 -10.13
CA PRO A 99 19.00 14.77 -8.95
C PRO A 99 19.50 13.41 -8.46
N PRO A 100 20.66 13.39 -7.80
CA PRO A 100 21.25 12.16 -7.29
C PRO A 100 20.34 11.49 -6.25
N LEU A 101 20.31 10.16 -6.28
CA LEU A 101 19.64 9.35 -5.28
C LEU A 101 20.25 9.58 -3.90
N GLY A 102 19.49 10.09 -2.98
CA GLY A 102 19.95 10.37 -1.63
C GLY A 102 18.79 10.62 -0.70
N TRP A 103 18.05 9.59 -0.37
CA TRP A 103 17.07 9.69 0.70
C TRP A 103 17.64 9.09 1.98
N ARG A 104 17.33 9.75 3.13
CA ARG A 104 17.73 9.25 4.45
C ARG A 104 16.77 8.14 4.86
N GLY A 105 17.13 6.92 4.64
CA GLY A 105 16.36 5.77 5.11
C GLY A 105 16.92 4.51 4.49
N GLU A 106 17.07 3.46 5.25
CA GLU A 106 17.34 2.13 4.72
C GLU A 106 16.18 1.77 3.78
N PRO A 107 16.42 1.56 2.50
CA PRO A 107 15.33 1.23 1.59
C PRO A 107 14.85 -0.17 1.87
N SER A 108 13.59 -0.31 2.19
CA SER A 108 12.93 -1.55 1.84
C SER A 108 12.92 -1.65 0.31
N TRP A 109 13.22 -2.80 -0.20
CA TRP A 109 13.40 -3.11 -1.62
C TRP A 109 12.28 -2.61 -2.56
N PHE A 110 11.14 -2.25 -2.02
CA PHE A 110 9.96 -1.81 -2.78
C PHE A 110 9.83 -0.29 -2.91
N VAL A 111 10.37 0.46 -1.97
CA VAL A 111 10.03 1.87 -1.77
C VAL A 111 11.12 2.82 -2.22
N SER A 112 12.39 2.40 -2.19
CA SER A 112 13.47 3.35 -2.10
C SER A 112 13.76 4.15 -3.36
N ASN A 113 13.76 3.53 -4.52
CA ASN A 113 14.20 4.24 -5.73
C ASN A 113 13.02 4.82 -6.52
N TRP A 114 11.91 4.09 -6.54
CA TRP A 114 10.69 4.51 -7.18
C TRP A 114 10.07 5.75 -6.51
N ASP A 115 9.99 5.73 -5.19
CA ASP A 115 9.42 6.85 -4.44
C ASP A 115 10.34 8.07 -4.46
N VAL A 116 11.65 7.87 -4.54
CA VAL A 116 12.60 8.99 -4.72
C VAL A 116 12.49 9.60 -6.12
N LEU A 117 12.33 8.80 -7.17
CA LEU A 117 12.09 9.32 -8.51
C LEU A 117 10.85 10.21 -8.56
N THR A 118 9.76 9.77 -7.94
CA THR A 118 8.50 10.54 -7.93
C THR A 118 8.48 11.73 -6.98
N ALA A 119 9.58 12.05 -6.32
CA ALA A 119 9.71 13.17 -5.39
C ALA A 119 10.60 14.29 -5.92
N GLN A 120 11.01 14.25 -7.17
CA GLN A 120 11.99 15.17 -7.72
C GLN A 120 11.36 16.25 -8.59
N ARG A 121 11.99 17.43 -8.62
CA ARG A 121 11.61 18.49 -9.54
C ARG A 121 12.36 18.30 -10.86
N VAL A 122 11.63 17.90 -11.91
CA VAL A 122 12.21 17.67 -13.24
C VAL A 122 11.24 18.08 -14.34
N GLY A 123 11.74 18.74 -15.35
CA GLY A 123 10.94 19.15 -16.50
C GLY A 123 10.53 20.63 -16.48
N PRO A 124 9.65 21.04 -17.40
CA PRO A 124 9.16 22.41 -17.51
C PRO A 124 8.27 22.76 -16.32
N ALA A 125 8.10 24.06 -16.06
CA ALA A 125 7.15 24.57 -15.05
C ALA A 125 5.73 24.06 -15.36
N CYS A 126 5.00 23.65 -14.33
CA CYS A 126 3.61 23.27 -14.46
C CYS A 126 2.72 24.45 -14.86
N GLY A 127 1.83 24.21 -15.84
CA GLY A 127 0.68 25.09 -16.08
C GLY A 127 -0.34 25.03 -14.93
N GLU A 128 -1.39 25.83 -15.03
CA GLU A 128 -2.49 25.85 -14.06
C GLU A 128 -3.25 24.52 -14.02
N HIS A 129 -3.57 23.99 -15.21
CA HIS A 129 -4.26 22.72 -15.40
C HIS A 129 -3.43 21.80 -16.32
N PRO A 130 -2.39 21.15 -15.78
CA PRO A 130 -1.46 20.38 -16.60
C PRO A 130 -2.07 19.11 -17.18
N LEU A 131 -3.21 18.63 -16.67
CA LEU A 131 -3.86 17.41 -17.13
C LEU A 131 -4.98 17.78 -18.12
N THR A 132 -4.78 17.41 -19.40
CA THR A 132 -5.62 17.81 -20.54
C THR A 132 -6.41 16.66 -21.16
N HIS A 133 -6.11 15.42 -20.79
CA HIS A 133 -6.74 14.22 -21.33
C HIS A 133 -7.19 13.28 -20.21
N LEU A 134 -8.29 12.57 -20.44
CA LEU A 134 -8.72 11.51 -19.54
C LEU A 134 -7.77 10.32 -19.62
N VAL A 135 -7.55 9.66 -18.51
CA VAL A 135 -6.69 8.45 -18.43
C VAL A 135 -7.36 7.22 -19.02
N THR A 136 -8.66 7.24 -19.15
CA THR A 136 -9.47 6.19 -19.80
C THR A 136 -10.83 6.76 -20.17
N ASP A 137 -11.60 6.01 -20.92
CA ASP A 137 -13.01 6.31 -21.14
C ASP A 137 -13.78 6.16 -19.83
N LEU A 138 -14.37 7.26 -19.34
CA LEU A 138 -15.14 7.26 -18.10
C LEU A 138 -16.40 6.40 -18.18
N ASP A 139 -16.95 6.18 -19.37
CA ASP A 139 -18.15 5.34 -19.55
C ASP A 139 -17.82 3.85 -19.39
N ALA A 140 -16.54 3.48 -19.55
CA ALA A 140 -16.05 2.14 -19.28
C ALA A 140 -15.74 1.87 -17.78
N LEU A 141 -15.94 2.87 -16.92
CA LEU A 141 -15.74 2.73 -15.47
C LEU A 141 -17.06 2.57 -14.74
N ASP A 142 -17.10 1.65 -13.80
CA ASP A 142 -18.16 1.58 -12.80
C ASP A 142 -18.04 2.76 -11.84
N SER A 143 -16.84 2.95 -11.29
CA SER A 143 -16.58 3.99 -10.30
C SER A 143 -15.08 4.29 -10.17
N ILE A 144 -14.77 5.31 -9.39
CA ILE A 144 -13.42 5.65 -8.97
C ILE A 144 -13.37 5.64 -7.44
N THR A 145 -12.67 4.67 -6.87
CA THR A 145 -12.40 4.66 -5.42
C THR A 145 -11.43 5.78 -5.06
N PRO A 146 -11.79 6.68 -4.14
CA PRO A 146 -10.93 7.78 -3.73
C PRO A 146 -9.60 7.33 -3.13
N GLN A 147 -8.59 8.21 -3.14
CA GLN A 147 -7.35 8.00 -2.37
C GLN A 147 -7.66 7.88 -0.87
N GLY A 148 -6.72 7.32 -0.11
CA GLY A 148 -6.93 7.04 1.31
C GLY A 148 -7.64 5.71 1.56
N PHE A 149 -7.93 4.94 0.53
CA PHE A 149 -8.45 3.58 0.64
C PHE A 149 -7.54 2.72 1.52
N MET A 150 -8.14 1.86 2.34
CA MET A 150 -7.43 0.95 3.24
C MET A 150 -7.96 -0.46 3.10
N GLN A 151 -7.08 -1.39 2.79
CA GLN A 151 -7.36 -2.82 2.68
C GLN A 151 -6.14 -3.59 3.16
N PRO A 152 -6.02 -3.90 4.46
CA PRO A 152 -4.93 -4.70 5.01
C PRO A 152 -4.70 -6.00 4.23
N GLY A 153 -3.43 -6.32 4.01
CA GLY A 153 -2.99 -7.38 3.10
C GLY A 153 -2.48 -6.83 1.77
N SER A 154 -2.94 -5.65 1.38
CA SER A 154 -2.35 -4.85 0.31
C SER A 154 -2.05 -3.43 0.78
N HIS A 155 -2.94 -2.82 1.55
CA HIS A 155 -2.84 -1.43 2.01
C HIS A 155 -3.38 -1.27 3.44
N ALA A 156 -2.52 -1.42 4.42
CA ALA A 156 -2.89 -1.16 5.82
C ALA A 156 -3.02 0.34 6.13
N MET A 157 -2.40 1.19 5.30
CA MET A 157 -2.39 2.64 5.42
C MET A 157 -3.22 3.32 4.32
N PRO A 158 -3.69 4.56 4.53
CA PRO A 158 -4.36 5.32 3.48
C PRO A 158 -3.47 5.45 2.23
N VAL A 159 -3.90 4.90 1.09
CA VAL A 159 -3.09 4.85 -0.14
C VAL A 159 -3.04 6.18 -0.88
N PRO A 160 -1.91 6.54 -1.51
CA PRO A 160 -1.74 7.79 -2.25
C PRO A 160 -2.20 7.70 -3.72
N HIS A 161 -3.11 6.82 -4.03
CA HIS A 161 -3.68 6.67 -5.36
C HIS A 161 -5.18 6.39 -5.29
N MET A 162 -5.84 6.58 -6.41
CA MET A 162 -7.22 6.21 -6.63
C MET A 162 -7.27 4.93 -7.45
N TYR A 163 -8.35 4.15 -7.30
CA TYR A 163 -8.61 2.99 -8.14
C TYR A 163 -9.67 3.34 -9.17
N TYR A 164 -9.35 3.14 -10.43
CA TYR A 164 -10.28 3.24 -11.54
C TYR A 164 -10.90 1.88 -11.75
N ASN A 165 -12.06 1.66 -11.14
CA ASN A 165 -12.76 0.38 -11.16
C ASN A 165 -13.44 0.20 -12.52
N THR A 166 -13.04 -0.83 -13.25
CA THR A 166 -13.67 -1.24 -14.51
C THR A 166 -14.62 -2.40 -14.22
N GLY A 167 -15.83 -2.36 -14.70
CA GLY A 167 -16.89 -3.29 -14.36
C GLY A 167 -16.54 -4.78 -14.36
N GLU A 168 -17.48 -5.60 -13.95
CA GLU A 168 -17.34 -7.06 -14.03
C GLU A 168 -17.05 -7.48 -15.48
N PRO A 169 -16.19 -8.47 -15.71
CA PRO A 169 -15.82 -8.88 -17.06
C PRO A 169 -17.04 -9.42 -17.82
N THR A 170 -17.23 -8.97 -19.05
CA THR A 170 -18.30 -9.43 -19.94
C THR A 170 -18.10 -10.87 -20.44
N GLY A 171 -17.71 -11.76 -19.54
CA GLY A 171 -17.53 -13.18 -19.84
C GLY A 171 -16.61 -13.91 -18.88
N SER A 172 -16.55 -15.23 -18.99
CA SER A 172 -15.66 -16.10 -18.22
C SER A 172 -14.23 -16.12 -18.80
N GLY A 173 -13.77 -15.00 -19.35
CA GLY A 173 -12.47 -14.91 -20.00
C GLY A 173 -11.32 -15.20 -19.04
N LYS A 174 -10.32 -15.87 -19.59
CA LYS A 174 -9.04 -16.08 -18.92
C LYS A 174 -7.93 -15.53 -19.80
N ASP A 175 -6.86 -15.09 -19.18
CA ASP A 175 -5.66 -14.71 -19.89
C ASP A 175 -4.97 -15.97 -20.51
N PRO A 176 -3.94 -15.78 -21.36
CA PRO A 176 -3.19 -16.89 -21.95
C PRO A 176 -2.55 -17.85 -20.93
N ASN A 177 -2.38 -17.43 -19.67
CA ASN A 177 -1.83 -18.23 -18.59
C ASN A 177 -2.92 -18.94 -17.75
N GLY A 178 -4.19 -18.79 -18.14
CA GLY A 178 -5.33 -19.41 -17.47
C GLY A 178 -5.86 -18.62 -16.26
N VAL A 179 -5.38 -17.41 -16.01
CA VAL A 179 -5.86 -16.53 -14.93
C VAL A 179 -7.19 -15.91 -15.34
N ALA A 180 -8.20 -16.07 -14.50
CA ALA A 180 -9.49 -15.45 -14.74
C ALA A 180 -9.39 -13.90 -14.63
N TYR A 181 -10.01 -13.20 -15.58
CA TYR A 181 -10.20 -11.77 -15.46
C TYR A 181 -11.21 -11.46 -14.34
N ARG A 182 -10.95 -10.40 -13.60
CA ARG A 182 -11.77 -9.92 -12.49
C ARG A 182 -12.49 -8.62 -12.80
N SER A 183 -12.12 -8.00 -13.91
CA SER A 183 -12.73 -6.77 -14.40
C SER A 183 -12.56 -6.63 -15.91
N GLU A 184 -13.34 -5.75 -16.50
CA GLU A 184 -13.20 -5.38 -17.91
C GLU A 184 -11.82 -4.77 -18.18
N ILE A 185 -11.33 -5.03 -19.39
CA ILE A 185 -10.04 -4.50 -19.87
C ILE A 185 -10.30 -3.23 -20.65
N VAL A 186 -9.78 -2.11 -20.13
CA VAL A 186 -9.91 -0.80 -20.76
C VAL A 186 -8.56 -0.26 -21.22
N ASP A 187 -8.58 0.60 -22.23
CA ASP A 187 -7.40 1.33 -22.67
C ASP A 187 -7.03 2.41 -21.66
N VAL A 188 -5.72 2.59 -21.42
CA VAL A 188 -5.17 3.59 -20.50
C VAL A 188 -4.30 4.57 -21.28
N PHE A 189 -4.52 5.87 -21.06
CA PHE A 189 -3.92 6.95 -21.85
C PHE A 189 -3.12 7.91 -20.97
N ALA A 190 -2.16 8.59 -21.58
CA ALA A 190 -1.39 9.66 -20.99
C ALA A 190 -2.30 10.88 -20.72
N PRO A 191 -2.43 11.36 -19.45
CA PRO A 191 -3.31 12.50 -19.16
C PRO A 191 -2.73 13.86 -19.55
N ALA A 192 -1.45 13.91 -19.88
CA ALA A 192 -0.71 15.12 -20.24
C ALA A 192 0.48 14.77 -21.14
N ASP A 193 1.14 15.77 -21.70
CA ASP A 193 2.51 15.63 -22.15
C ASP A 193 3.37 15.28 -20.94
N MET A 194 4.12 14.18 -21.04
CA MET A 194 4.89 13.66 -19.90
C MET A 194 6.11 12.86 -20.39
N VAL A 195 6.99 12.50 -19.47
CA VAL A 195 8.16 11.69 -19.76
C VAL A 195 8.13 10.44 -18.91
N LEU A 196 8.18 9.26 -19.54
CA LEU A 196 8.37 8.00 -18.83
C LEU A 196 9.75 8.00 -18.17
N ARG A 197 9.78 7.86 -16.85
CA ARG A 197 10.99 7.91 -16.01
C ARG A 197 11.36 6.58 -15.41
N GLY A 198 10.38 5.72 -15.21
CA GLY A 198 10.59 4.39 -14.65
C GLY A 198 9.50 3.42 -15.06
N LEU A 199 9.87 2.14 -15.08
CA LEU A 199 8.98 1.03 -15.34
C LEU A 199 9.35 -0.13 -14.43
N ILE A 200 8.36 -0.78 -13.85
CA ILE A 200 8.51 -2.02 -13.10
C ILE A 200 7.67 -3.08 -13.81
N LYS A 201 8.31 -4.15 -14.24
CA LYS A 201 7.60 -5.34 -14.66
C LYS A 201 7.51 -6.28 -13.47
N GLN A 202 6.30 -6.42 -12.93
CA GLN A 202 6.00 -7.27 -11.80
C GLN A 202 5.52 -8.62 -12.28
N ASN A 203 6.12 -9.69 -11.78
CA ASN A 203 5.60 -11.04 -11.96
C ASN A 203 4.81 -11.40 -10.71
N VAL A 204 3.53 -11.69 -10.90
CA VAL A 204 2.58 -11.97 -9.84
C VAL A 204 2.20 -13.44 -9.88
N GLU A 205 2.13 -14.09 -8.72
CA GLU A 205 1.52 -15.40 -8.56
C GLU A 205 0.25 -15.25 -7.74
N ARG A 206 -0.87 -15.62 -8.32
CA ARG A 206 -2.17 -15.56 -7.67
C ARG A 206 -3.01 -16.78 -8.06
N ASP A 207 -3.62 -17.43 -7.08
CA ASP A 207 -4.49 -18.60 -7.28
C ASP A 207 -3.82 -19.72 -8.10
N GLY A 208 -2.49 -19.90 -7.91
CA GLY A 208 -1.68 -20.89 -8.60
C GLY A 208 -1.32 -20.56 -10.06
N ALA A 209 -1.72 -19.39 -10.56
CA ALA A 209 -1.38 -18.93 -11.90
C ALA A 209 -0.40 -17.75 -11.84
N ARG A 210 0.46 -17.65 -12.86
CA ARG A 210 1.50 -16.63 -12.98
C ARG A 210 1.20 -15.69 -14.13
N TYR A 211 1.33 -14.42 -13.87
CA TYR A 211 1.18 -13.37 -14.88
C TYR A 211 2.11 -12.21 -14.61
N SER A 212 2.26 -11.33 -15.57
CA SER A 212 3.02 -10.09 -15.39
C SER A 212 2.11 -8.89 -15.51
N GLU A 213 2.35 -7.90 -14.66
CA GLU A 213 1.75 -6.58 -14.74
C GLU A 213 2.85 -5.52 -14.76
N THR A 214 2.51 -4.34 -15.20
CA THR A 214 3.45 -3.24 -15.29
C THR A 214 2.98 -2.09 -14.41
N MET A 215 3.93 -1.51 -13.68
CA MET A 215 3.80 -0.23 -13.01
C MET A 215 4.69 0.78 -13.70
N MET A 216 4.22 2.01 -13.91
CA MET A 216 4.98 3.04 -14.61
C MET A 216 4.93 4.36 -13.84
N ALA A 217 6.03 5.13 -13.90
CA ALA A 217 6.11 6.48 -13.38
C ALA A 217 6.54 7.47 -14.46
N PHE A 218 5.89 8.61 -14.44
CA PHE A 218 6.09 9.68 -15.39
C PHE A 218 6.28 11.01 -14.65
N SER A 219 7.21 11.85 -15.12
CA SER A 219 7.20 13.25 -14.76
C SER A 219 6.29 14.01 -15.74
N VAL A 220 5.33 14.75 -15.19
CA VAL A 220 4.41 15.59 -15.98
C VAL A 220 5.02 16.98 -16.18
N CYS A 221 5.52 17.58 -15.10
CA CYS A 221 6.16 18.88 -15.09
C CYS A 221 7.11 19.00 -13.89
N ASP A 222 7.67 20.15 -13.62
CA ASP A 222 8.74 20.34 -12.62
C ASP A 222 8.41 19.87 -11.21
N ARG A 223 7.14 19.67 -10.88
CA ARG A 223 6.68 19.29 -9.53
C ARG A 223 5.66 18.16 -9.51
N LEU A 224 5.08 17.81 -10.64
CA LEU A 224 3.97 16.86 -10.71
C LEU A 224 4.43 15.55 -11.35
N TRP A 225 4.21 14.46 -10.64
CA TRP A 225 4.47 13.12 -11.08
C TRP A 225 3.18 12.30 -11.14
N PHE A 226 3.14 11.43 -12.10
CA PHE A 226 2.06 10.47 -12.29
C PHE A 226 2.60 9.05 -12.19
N PHE A 227 1.85 8.17 -11.57
CA PHE A 227 2.13 6.75 -11.62
C PHE A 227 0.85 5.94 -11.86
N THR A 228 1.02 4.77 -12.46
CA THR A 228 -0.07 3.81 -12.66
C THR A 228 0.44 2.39 -12.45
N ALA A 229 -0.44 1.50 -11.98
CA ALA A 229 -0.17 0.09 -11.80
C ALA A 229 -1.33 -0.77 -12.32
N HIS A 230 -1.12 -2.09 -12.35
CA HIS A 230 -2.04 -3.05 -12.97
C HIS A 230 -2.26 -2.82 -14.46
N ILE A 231 -1.18 -2.46 -15.16
CA ILE A 231 -1.19 -2.20 -16.61
C ILE A 231 -0.58 -3.39 -17.35
N ASP A 232 -1.23 -3.77 -18.44
CA ASP A 232 -0.77 -4.77 -19.40
C ASP A 232 -0.71 -4.17 -20.82
N ASN A 233 -0.21 -4.95 -21.79
CA ASN A 233 -0.11 -4.50 -23.18
C ASN A 233 0.56 -3.13 -23.34
N VAL A 234 1.65 -2.92 -22.62
CA VAL A 234 2.46 -1.71 -22.68
C VAL A 234 3.08 -1.59 -24.07
N PRO A 235 3.12 -0.39 -24.69
CA PRO A 235 3.73 -0.18 -25.99
C PRO A 235 5.17 -0.72 -26.09
N GLU A 236 5.53 -1.31 -27.23
CA GLU A 236 6.84 -1.90 -27.43
C GLU A 236 7.98 -0.88 -27.26
N GLU A 237 7.75 0.35 -27.64
CA GLU A 237 8.70 1.46 -27.46
C GLU A 237 9.04 1.69 -25.98
N PHE A 238 8.08 1.52 -25.06
CA PHE A 238 8.33 1.63 -23.61
C PHE A 238 9.23 0.50 -23.13
N MET A 239 8.99 -0.73 -23.61
CA MET A 239 9.83 -1.87 -23.27
C MET A 239 11.22 -1.77 -23.92
N THR A 240 11.32 -1.18 -25.11
CA THR A 240 12.60 -0.89 -25.76
C THR A 240 13.39 0.13 -24.94
N ALA A 241 12.76 1.23 -24.53
CA ALA A 241 13.37 2.22 -23.64
C ALA A 241 13.79 1.60 -22.30
N ALA A 242 12.93 0.74 -21.72
CA ALA A 242 13.25 0.02 -20.49
C ALA A 242 14.50 -0.84 -20.63
N LYS A 243 14.61 -1.64 -21.69
CA LYS A 243 15.80 -2.47 -21.95
C LYS A 243 17.08 -1.65 -22.17
N ALA A 244 16.94 -0.41 -22.67
CA ALA A 244 18.04 0.54 -22.84
C ALA A 244 18.32 1.37 -21.58
N SER A 245 17.60 1.15 -20.49
CA SER A 245 17.78 1.88 -19.24
C SER A 245 19.24 1.78 -18.74
N PRO A 246 19.85 2.90 -18.33
CA PRO A 246 21.17 2.89 -17.73
C PRO A 246 21.22 2.16 -16.39
N ARG A 247 20.05 1.95 -15.79
CA ARG A 247 19.91 1.22 -14.53
C ARG A 247 18.76 0.22 -14.60
N GLN A 248 19.15 -1.03 -14.59
CA GLN A 248 18.24 -2.16 -14.58
C GLN A 248 18.60 -3.08 -13.41
N ARG A 249 17.59 -3.57 -12.71
CA ARG A 249 17.75 -4.62 -11.72
C ARG A 249 16.53 -5.51 -11.71
N CYS A 250 16.74 -6.80 -11.60
CA CYS A 250 15.67 -7.74 -11.31
C CYS A 250 15.95 -8.38 -9.97
N GLN A 251 14.94 -8.50 -9.16
CA GLN A 251 15.00 -9.18 -7.88
C GLN A 251 13.92 -10.23 -7.81
N GLN A 252 14.14 -11.25 -7.01
CA GLN A 252 13.15 -12.28 -6.79
C GLN A 252 11.95 -11.67 -6.09
N ALA A 253 10.77 -11.79 -6.70
CA ALA A 253 9.52 -11.38 -6.11
C ALA A 253 8.87 -12.56 -5.38
N GLY A 254 8.43 -12.34 -4.16
CA GLY A 254 7.74 -13.34 -3.36
C GLY A 254 8.63 -14.48 -2.85
N GLN A 255 8.00 -15.60 -2.49
CA GLN A 255 8.65 -16.75 -1.88
C GLN A 255 9.10 -17.81 -2.89
N THR A 256 8.78 -17.68 -4.17
CA THR A 256 9.08 -18.65 -5.21
C THR A 256 10.24 -18.20 -6.10
N ALA A 257 11.12 -19.13 -6.47
CA ALA A 257 12.35 -18.86 -7.20
C ALA A 257 12.15 -18.31 -8.62
N ASP A 258 10.94 -18.39 -9.14
CA ASP A 258 10.67 -18.18 -10.57
C ASP A 258 9.91 -16.86 -10.85
N THR A 259 9.60 -16.07 -9.81
CA THR A 259 8.96 -14.76 -9.95
C THR A 259 9.99 -13.67 -9.73
N GLN A 260 10.13 -12.76 -10.69
CA GLN A 260 11.06 -11.65 -10.62
C GLN A 260 10.33 -10.35 -10.91
N ASP A 261 10.59 -9.33 -10.08
CA ASP A 261 10.26 -7.95 -10.41
C ASP A 261 11.49 -7.30 -11.04
N CYS A 262 11.32 -6.78 -12.24
CA CYS A 262 12.37 -6.08 -12.97
C CYS A 262 12.09 -4.59 -12.97
N PHE A 263 13.03 -3.82 -12.47
CA PHE A 263 13.01 -2.37 -12.34
C PHE A 263 13.87 -1.76 -13.43
N TYR A 264 13.33 -0.78 -14.14
CA TYR A 264 14.00 0.00 -15.17
C TYR A 264 13.86 1.47 -14.80
N GLU A 265 14.95 2.11 -14.46
CA GLU A 265 14.97 3.44 -13.87
C GLU A 265 15.68 4.43 -14.79
N TYR A 266 15.42 5.72 -14.59
CA TYR A 266 16.03 6.83 -15.36
C TYR A 266 15.74 6.82 -16.85
N LEU A 267 14.56 6.39 -17.20
CA LEU A 267 14.05 6.47 -18.56
C LEU A 267 13.83 7.93 -18.98
N ARG A 268 13.87 8.18 -20.27
CA ARG A 268 13.69 9.51 -20.88
C ARG A 268 12.83 9.43 -22.14
N LEU A 269 11.74 8.70 -22.08
CA LEU A 269 10.87 8.57 -23.24
C LEU A 269 9.75 9.62 -23.15
N PRO A 270 9.72 10.63 -24.02
CA PRO A 270 8.59 11.56 -24.12
C PRO A 270 7.34 10.82 -24.55
N VAL A 271 6.22 11.15 -23.91
CA VAL A 271 4.89 10.59 -24.19
C VAL A 271 3.91 11.75 -24.32
N ALA A 272 3.33 11.91 -25.49
CA ALA A 272 2.36 12.98 -25.74
C ALA A 272 1.03 12.70 -25.02
N ALA A 273 0.32 13.75 -24.62
CA ALA A 273 -1.03 13.69 -24.08
C ALA A 273 -1.96 12.90 -25.01
N GLY A 274 -2.81 12.05 -24.43
CA GLY A 274 -3.72 11.16 -25.18
C GLY A 274 -3.06 9.93 -25.82
N THR A 275 -1.74 9.76 -25.70
CA THR A 275 -1.07 8.53 -26.15
C THR A 275 -1.54 7.35 -25.29
N LYS A 276 -1.88 6.24 -25.92
CA LYS A 276 -2.18 4.99 -25.21
C LYS A 276 -0.90 4.45 -24.57
N ILE A 277 -0.92 4.27 -23.25
CA ILE A 277 0.20 3.77 -22.45
C ILE A 277 0.06 2.30 -22.06
N GLY A 278 -1.08 1.69 -22.36
CA GLY A 278 -1.37 0.28 -22.10
C GLY A 278 -2.85 0.00 -21.99
N LYS A 279 -3.16 -1.09 -21.33
CA LYS A 279 -4.51 -1.49 -20.95
C LYS A 279 -4.52 -1.85 -19.48
N SER A 280 -5.67 -1.71 -18.80
CA SER A 280 -5.86 -2.35 -17.50
C SER A 280 -5.64 -3.86 -17.63
N SER A 281 -5.03 -4.49 -16.63
CA SER A 281 -4.70 -5.91 -16.71
C SER A 281 -5.93 -6.84 -16.68
N GLY A 282 -7.06 -6.34 -16.20
CA GLY A 282 -8.26 -7.12 -15.95
C GLY A 282 -8.12 -8.14 -14.81
N ARG A 283 -6.97 -8.21 -14.13
CA ARG A 283 -6.67 -9.17 -13.05
C ARG A 283 -6.83 -8.57 -11.65
N ALA A 284 -6.91 -7.24 -11.57
CA ALA A 284 -7.39 -6.48 -10.42
C ALA A 284 -8.83 -5.99 -10.70
N HIS A 285 -9.45 -5.25 -9.79
CA HIS A 285 -10.77 -4.65 -10.05
C HIS A 285 -10.71 -3.39 -10.94
N GLY A 286 -9.57 -3.13 -11.56
CA GLY A 286 -9.29 -1.98 -12.39
C GLY A 286 -7.80 -1.69 -12.42
N PHE A 287 -7.41 -0.42 -12.37
CA PHE A 287 -6.02 -0.01 -12.32
C PHE A 287 -5.80 1.16 -11.35
N ASP A 288 -4.58 1.25 -10.84
CA ASP A 288 -4.18 2.34 -9.94
C ASP A 288 -3.79 3.58 -10.72
N PHE A 289 -4.15 4.72 -10.18
CA PHE A 289 -3.83 6.01 -10.75
C PHE A 289 -3.51 7.01 -9.63
N GLY A 290 -2.26 7.42 -9.54
CA GLY A 290 -1.79 8.28 -8.46
C GLY A 290 -0.94 9.44 -8.94
N PHE A 291 -1.01 10.55 -8.19
CA PHE A 291 -0.22 11.74 -8.41
C PHE A 291 0.52 12.16 -7.16
N THR A 292 1.71 12.73 -7.39
CA THR A 292 2.54 13.34 -6.36
C THR A 292 2.88 14.75 -6.78
N ASP A 293 2.59 15.74 -5.96
CA ASP A 293 3.04 17.12 -6.14
C ASP A 293 4.13 17.43 -5.10
N VAL A 294 5.38 17.44 -5.54
CA VAL A 294 6.53 17.64 -4.64
C VAL A 294 6.63 19.08 -4.07
N SER A 295 5.79 19.99 -4.55
CA SER A 295 5.65 21.34 -3.96
C SER A 295 4.67 21.36 -2.79
N LYS A 296 3.92 20.29 -2.58
CA LYS A 296 2.90 20.15 -1.53
C LYS A 296 3.25 18.99 -0.57
N PRO A 297 4.41 19.02 0.09
CA PRO A 297 4.76 17.93 0.98
C PRO A 297 3.75 17.88 2.14
N ALA A 298 3.20 16.72 2.34
CA ALA A 298 2.61 16.18 3.56
C ALA A 298 1.88 17.16 4.51
N ALA A 299 1.14 18.14 3.97
CA ALA A 299 0.29 18.97 4.81
C ALA A 299 -0.57 18.09 5.73
N GLY A 300 -0.40 18.23 7.05
CA GLY A 300 -1.16 17.49 8.07
C GLY A 300 -0.60 16.13 8.48
N LYS A 301 0.59 15.70 8.05
CA LYS A 301 1.30 14.57 8.64
C LYS A 301 2.19 15.03 9.79
N LEU A 302 2.10 14.38 10.95
CA LEU A 302 2.87 14.77 12.14
C LEU A 302 4.34 14.38 12.02
N ASP A 303 4.65 13.31 11.31
CA ASP A 303 6.01 12.89 10.95
C ASP A 303 6.11 12.61 9.44
N PRO A 304 6.30 13.65 8.61
CA PRO A 304 6.47 13.48 7.18
C PRO A 304 7.64 12.54 6.80
N GLY A 305 8.69 12.51 7.63
CA GLY A 305 9.86 11.65 7.42
C GLY A 305 9.60 10.16 7.62
N ALA A 306 8.48 9.80 8.23
CA ALA A 306 8.07 8.41 8.39
C ALA A 306 7.43 7.82 7.12
N TYR A 307 7.11 8.66 6.14
CA TYR A 307 6.41 8.27 4.92
C TYR A 307 7.36 8.31 3.72
N SER A 308 7.15 7.41 2.77
CA SER A 308 7.82 7.55 1.48
C SER A 308 7.35 8.83 0.78
N PRO A 309 8.17 9.41 -0.13
CA PRO A 309 7.81 10.62 -0.87
C PRO A 309 6.44 10.53 -1.56
N ARG A 310 6.08 9.39 -2.11
CA ARG A 310 4.78 9.15 -2.74
C ARG A 310 3.61 9.32 -1.77
N TRP A 311 3.73 8.78 -0.55
CA TRP A 311 2.75 9.01 0.52
C TRP A 311 2.85 10.41 1.08
N ALA A 312 4.07 10.94 1.19
CA ALA A 312 4.29 12.26 1.76
C ALA A 312 3.71 13.38 0.89
N ALA A 313 3.83 13.30 -0.42
CA ALA A 313 3.43 14.33 -1.38
C ALA A 313 2.29 13.89 -2.31
N GLY A 314 1.57 12.83 -1.98
CA GLY A 314 0.39 12.37 -2.72
C GLY A 314 -0.72 13.44 -2.75
N VAL A 315 -1.31 13.65 -3.91
CA VAL A 315 -2.35 14.65 -4.14
C VAL A 315 -3.53 14.09 -4.91
N CYS A 316 -4.68 14.73 -4.78
CA CYS A 316 -5.83 14.48 -5.65
C CYS A 316 -5.52 14.97 -7.05
N HIS A 317 -5.41 14.06 -8.01
CA HIS A 317 -5.14 14.43 -9.40
C HIS A 317 -6.31 15.15 -10.06
N VAL A 318 -7.52 14.97 -9.59
CA VAL A 318 -8.74 15.61 -10.12
C VAL A 318 -8.62 17.12 -10.10
N ASP A 319 -7.90 17.68 -9.11
CA ASP A 319 -7.68 19.12 -8.98
C ASP A 319 -6.76 19.73 -10.05
N TYR A 320 -6.03 18.88 -10.78
CA TYR A 320 -5.09 19.29 -11.82
C TYR A 320 -5.68 19.26 -13.24
N TYR A 321 -6.92 18.81 -13.38
CA TYR A 321 -7.67 18.88 -14.62
C TYR A 321 -8.37 20.22 -14.77
N GLU A 322 -8.59 20.62 -16.03
CA GLU A 322 -9.49 21.74 -16.33
C GLU A 322 -10.92 21.47 -15.81
N PRO A 323 -11.74 22.52 -15.56
CA PRO A 323 -13.04 22.38 -14.88
C PRO A 323 -14.00 21.39 -15.53
N GLY A 324 -14.03 21.32 -16.85
CA GLY A 324 -14.93 20.40 -17.58
C GLY A 324 -14.59 18.93 -17.36
N LEU A 325 -13.33 18.57 -17.47
CA LEU A 325 -12.85 17.21 -17.20
C LEU A 325 -12.94 16.86 -15.70
N ARG A 326 -12.60 17.83 -14.84
CA ARG A 326 -12.74 17.68 -13.38
C ARG A 326 -14.14 17.24 -13.01
N THR A 327 -15.17 17.95 -13.47
CA THR A 327 -16.57 17.64 -13.16
C THR A 327 -16.94 16.23 -13.61
N ARG A 328 -16.52 15.83 -14.81
CA ARG A 328 -16.78 14.48 -15.33
C ARG A 328 -16.14 13.38 -14.49
N ILE A 329 -14.87 13.58 -14.07
CA ILE A 329 -14.15 12.61 -13.23
C ILE A 329 -14.80 12.56 -11.84
N GLN A 330 -15.11 13.70 -11.22
CA GLN A 330 -15.77 13.77 -9.92
C GLN A 330 -17.10 13.04 -9.87
N ALA A 331 -17.86 13.06 -10.97
CA ALA A 331 -19.13 12.33 -11.07
C ALA A 331 -18.97 10.79 -10.98
N LYS A 332 -17.75 10.27 -11.19
CA LYS A 332 -17.44 8.84 -11.07
C LYS A 332 -16.82 8.46 -9.73
N VAL A 333 -16.44 9.45 -8.89
CA VAL A 333 -15.79 9.19 -7.60
C VAL A 333 -16.82 8.69 -6.58
N ASP A 334 -16.50 7.58 -5.92
CA ASP A 334 -17.37 6.94 -4.93
C ASP A 334 -17.56 7.78 -3.66
N GLY A 335 -18.80 7.88 -3.21
CA GLY A 335 -19.15 8.47 -1.93
C GLY A 335 -19.20 9.99 -1.93
N ASP A 336 -19.12 10.58 -0.73
CA ASP A 336 -19.27 12.02 -0.50
C ASP A 336 -18.01 12.71 0.05
N ASN A 337 -16.89 11.97 0.11
CA ASN A 337 -15.61 12.47 0.62
C ASN A 337 -14.69 13.05 -0.49
N GLY A 338 -15.24 13.35 -1.67
CA GLY A 338 -14.49 13.86 -2.82
C GLY A 338 -13.32 12.95 -3.20
N CYS A 339 -12.11 13.49 -3.30
CA CYS A 339 -10.91 12.70 -3.61
C CYS A 339 -10.44 11.76 -2.49
N GLY A 340 -11.12 11.72 -1.35
CA GLY A 340 -10.66 11.01 -0.17
C GLY A 340 -9.60 11.79 0.63
N GLN A 341 -9.04 11.17 1.66
CA GLN A 341 -8.13 11.80 2.59
C GLN A 341 -6.93 10.91 2.89
N LEU A 342 -5.73 11.33 2.48
CA LEU A 342 -4.48 10.62 2.77
C LEU A 342 -4.00 10.80 4.21
N VAL A 343 -4.39 11.91 4.83
CA VAL A 343 -3.89 12.31 6.14
C VAL A 343 -5.03 12.43 7.11
N SER A 344 -4.93 11.67 8.18
CA SER A 344 -5.84 11.74 9.32
C SER A 344 -5.12 12.05 10.63
N ASP A 345 -3.81 12.37 10.57
CA ASP A 345 -3.03 12.68 11.76
C ASP A 345 -3.53 13.96 12.41
N VAL A 346 -3.88 13.89 13.69
CA VAL A 346 -4.25 15.04 14.50
C VAL A 346 -3.45 15.01 15.79
N ALA A 347 -2.58 15.96 15.99
CA ALA A 347 -1.71 16.06 17.17
C ALA A 347 -2.49 15.97 18.48
N GLY A 348 -1.98 15.21 19.44
CA GLY A 348 -2.62 15.02 20.73
C GLY A 348 -3.96 14.29 20.69
N THR A 349 -4.24 13.50 19.63
CA THR A 349 -5.44 12.68 19.50
C THR A 349 -5.11 11.30 18.93
N ALA A 350 -6.03 10.37 19.03
CA ALA A 350 -5.81 9.03 18.49
C ALA A 350 -5.95 8.95 16.94
N ALA A 351 -6.46 9.99 16.28
CA ALA A 351 -6.59 9.98 14.83
C ALA A 351 -5.23 10.00 14.13
N GLY A 352 -5.07 9.13 13.15
CA GLY A 352 -3.90 9.08 12.27
C GLY A 352 -3.27 7.71 12.11
N VAL A 353 -2.09 7.71 11.55
CA VAL A 353 -1.27 6.53 11.32
C VAL A 353 -0.35 6.29 12.51
N TRP A 354 -0.26 5.02 12.92
CA TRP A 354 0.52 4.60 14.07
C TRP A 354 1.49 3.49 13.68
N LEU A 355 2.77 3.72 13.86
CA LEU A 355 3.83 2.78 13.53
C LEU A 355 4.01 1.76 14.65
N ALA A 356 4.34 0.53 14.32
CA ALA A 356 4.73 -0.47 15.31
C ALA A 356 5.92 0.05 16.15
N GLU A 357 5.89 -0.22 17.46
CA GLU A 357 6.91 0.26 18.39
C GLU A 357 8.34 -0.08 17.91
N GLY A 358 9.21 0.91 17.94
CA GLY A 358 10.59 0.78 17.43
C GLY A 358 10.76 0.86 15.92
N LYS A 359 9.70 0.99 15.14
CA LYS A 359 9.78 1.29 13.71
C LYS A 359 9.85 2.80 13.50
N ARG A 360 10.65 3.23 12.53
CA ARG A 360 10.88 4.65 12.27
C ARG A 360 10.18 5.18 11.04
N ASP A 361 9.76 4.29 10.18
CA ASP A 361 9.14 4.63 8.91
C ASP A 361 8.20 3.54 8.41
N MET A 362 7.37 3.87 7.43
CA MET A 362 6.45 2.97 6.75
C MET A 362 7.10 2.14 5.65
N SER A 363 8.36 2.41 5.33
CA SER A 363 9.03 1.84 4.16
C SER A 363 9.22 0.33 4.23
N GLN A 364 9.11 -0.26 5.41
CA GLN A 364 9.43 -1.66 5.64
C GLN A 364 8.24 -2.61 5.49
N VAL A 365 7.10 -2.26 5.14
CA VAL A 365 5.87 -3.04 5.03
C VAL A 365 4.78 -2.43 5.90
N GLU A 366 3.88 -1.75 5.26
CA GLU A 366 2.73 -1.11 5.92
C GLU A 366 1.91 -2.07 6.80
N ASP A 367 1.95 -3.37 6.52
CA ASP A 367 1.23 -4.40 7.28
C ASP A 367 1.68 -4.60 8.74
N PHE A 368 2.77 -3.99 9.18
CA PHE A 368 3.13 -3.95 10.61
C PHE A 368 2.41 -2.83 11.38
N HIS A 369 1.73 -1.93 10.71
CA HIS A 369 1.22 -0.69 11.25
C HIS A 369 -0.30 -0.70 11.34
N ILE A 370 -0.86 0.34 11.94
CA ILE A 370 -2.30 0.55 12.02
C ILE A 370 -2.66 1.98 11.65
N ALA A 371 -3.89 2.17 11.16
CA ALA A 371 -4.43 3.49 10.96
C ALA A 371 -5.80 3.64 11.64
N LEU A 372 -5.97 4.75 12.35
CA LEU A 372 -7.24 5.21 12.92
C LEU A 372 -7.64 6.44 12.11
N ALA A 373 -8.28 6.22 10.96
CA ALA A 373 -8.40 7.23 9.93
C ALA A 373 -9.86 7.42 9.48
N ARG A 374 -10.11 8.53 8.79
CA ARG A 374 -11.41 8.72 8.13
C ARG A 374 -11.59 7.67 7.03
N HIS A 375 -12.84 7.30 6.82
CA HIS A 375 -13.19 6.47 5.69
C HIS A 375 -12.96 7.24 4.38
N TRP A 376 -12.46 6.57 3.35
CA TRP A 376 -12.06 7.22 2.08
C TRP A 376 -13.24 7.77 1.28
N SER A 377 -14.41 7.11 1.30
CA SER A 377 -15.59 7.48 0.52
C SER A 377 -16.74 8.06 1.35
N ASP A 378 -16.69 7.96 2.69
CA ASP A 378 -17.69 8.50 3.60
C ASP A 378 -17.03 9.48 4.58
N LYS A 379 -17.30 10.77 4.43
CA LYS A 379 -16.72 11.83 5.29
C LYS A 379 -17.20 11.79 6.74
N ALA A 380 -18.30 11.10 7.04
CA ALA A 380 -18.83 10.96 8.39
C ALA A 380 -18.26 9.72 9.11
N ALA A 381 -17.80 8.72 8.36
CA ALA A 381 -17.32 7.46 8.90
C ALA A 381 -15.82 7.51 9.25
N TRP A 382 -15.44 6.59 10.14
CA TRP A 382 -14.07 6.34 10.54
C TRP A 382 -13.75 4.86 10.42
N GLY A 383 -12.48 4.52 10.32
CA GLY A 383 -12.02 3.15 10.22
C GLY A 383 -10.82 2.84 11.11
N VAL A 384 -10.77 1.61 11.57
CA VAL A 384 -9.61 0.99 12.19
C VAL A 384 -9.01 0.03 11.19
N SER A 385 -7.86 0.38 10.66
CA SER A 385 -7.10 -0.47 9.74
C SER A 385 -5.97 -1.15 10.50
N ILE A 386 -5.92 -2.46 10.47
CA ILE A 386 -4.96 -3.30 11.19
C ILE A 386 -4.19 -4.12 10.16
N GLY A 387 -2.91 -3.85 10.01
CA GLY A 387 -2.06 -4.55 9.05
C GLY A 387 -1.93 -6.05 9.34
N GLU A 388 -1.76 -6.87 8.30
CA GLU A 388 -1.80 -8.35 8.40
C GLU A 388 -0.68 -8.95 9.24
N ARG A 389 0.41 -8.22 9.44
CA ARG A 389 1.54 -8.66 10.28
C ARG A 389 1.50 -8.15 11.69
N THR A 390 0.42 -7.46 12.08
CA THR A 390 0.22 -7.02 13.46
C THR A 390 -0.28 -8.16 14.33
N GLN A 391 0.06 -8.09 15.61
CA GLN A 391 -0.43 -9.02 16.62
C GLN A 391 -1.07 -8.22 17.77
N ILE A 392 -2.37 -7.95 17.63
CA ILE A 392 -3.14 -7.26 18.64
C ILE A 392 -4.07 -8.27 19.32
N LYS A 393 -3.93 -8.43 20.64
CA LYS A 393 -4.80 -9.33 21.39
C LYS A 393 -6.28 -9.01 21.16
N GLY A 394 -7.05 -10.00 20.73
CA GLY A 394 -8.50 -9.89 20.54
C GLY A 394 -8.95 -9.13 19.28
N ILE A 395 -8.03 -8.71 18.40
CA ILE A 395 -8.34 -8.11 17.10
C ILE A 395 -7.58 -8.88 16.04
N GLN A 396 -8.27 -9.37 15.03
CA GLN A 396 -7.62 -9.92 13.84
C GLN A 396 -7.24 -8.79 12.86
N PRO A 397 -6.22 -8.99 12.01
CA PRO A 397 -5.92 -8.05 10.94
C PRO A 397 -7.09 -7.81 10.01
N GLY A 398 -7.21 -6.59 9.49
CA GLY A 398 -8.26 -6.20 8.56
C GLY A 398 -8.77 -4.78 8.79
N PHE A 399 -9.77 -4.38 8.01
CA PHE A 399 -10.40 -3.08 8.11
C PHE A 399 -11.73 -3.19 8.86
N TYR A 400 -11.91 -2.34 9.86
CA TYR A 400 -13.11 -2.23 10.68
C TYR A 400 -13.70 -0.85 10.53
N GLU A 401 -14.93 -0.80 10.06
CA GLU A 401 -15.68 0.45 9.91
C GLU A 401 -16.40 0.82 11.21
N LEU A 402 -16.29 2.09 11.59
CA LEU A 402 -17.06 2.69 12.67
C LEU A 402 -18.29 3.36 12.10
N THR A 403 -19.44 2.82 12.40
CA THR A 403 -20.70 3.52 12.14
C THR A 403 -21.03 4.43 13.32
N PRO A 404 -21.38 5.69 13.10
CA PRO A 404 -21.89 6.56 14.15
C PRO A 404 -23.07 5.89 14.85
N THR A 405 -22.97 5.68 16.16
CA THR A 405 -24.07 5.16 16.96
C THR A 405 -24.64 6.27 17.83
N SER A 406 -25.95 6.25 18.07
CA SER A 406 -26.63 7.16 18.99
C SER A 406 -26.17 7.00 20.44
N SER A 407 -25.39 5.96 20.76
CA SER A 407 -24.91 5.66 22.11
C SER A 407 -23.68 6.46 22.55
N GLY A 408 -23.04 7.23 21.67
CA GLY A 408 -21.86 8.04 21.99
C GLY A 408 -20.55 7.27 22.19
N ASN A 409 -20.57 5.94 22.11
CA ASN A 409 -19.37 5.13 22.31
C ASN A 409 -18.42 5.22 21.11
N ASN A 410 -18.95 5.27 19.88
CA ASN A 410 -18.17 5.37 18.66
C ASN A 410 -17.99 6.83 18.23
N ARG A 411 -17.14 7.55 18.93
CA ARG A 411 -16.79 8.93 18.60
C ARG A 411 -15.59 9.02 17.66
N PRO A 412 -15.41 10.13 16.94
CA PRO A 412 -14.24 10.33 16.08
C PRO A 412 -12.93 10.13 16.82
N PHE A 413 -11.94 9.47 16.20
CA PHE A 413 -10.61 9.28 16.83
C PHE A 413 -9.91 10.62 17.12
N SER A 414 -10.22 11.68 16.38
CA SER A 414 -9.75 13.03 16.65
C SER A 414 -10.28 13.64 17.94
N SER A 415 -11.31 13.06 18.55
CA SER A 415 -11.85 13.49 19.85
C SER A 415 -11.20 12.78 21.06
N VAL A 416 -10.44 11.72 20.82
CA VAL A 416 -9.76 10.95 21.90
C VAL A 416 -8.53 11.70 22.36
N LYS A 417 -8.48 12.03 23.63
CA LYS A 417 -7.41 12.82 24.24
C LYS A 417 -6.43 11.95 25.04
N PRO A 418 -5.22 12.44 25.31
CA PRO A 418 -4.24 11.74 26.13
C PRO A 418 -4.77 11.40 27.51
N GLY A 419 -4.46 10.18 27.95
CA GLY A 419 -4.89 9.65 29.26
C GLY A 419 -6.32 9.12 29.29
N GLU A 420 -7.14 9.39 28.27
CA GLU A 420 -8.46 8.77 28.17
C GLU A 420 -8.34 7.31 27.74
N VAL A 421 -9.19 6.45 28.30
CA VAL A 421 -9.46 5.12 27.77
C VAL A 421 -10.82 5.15 27.09
N VAL A 422 -10.83 4.87 25.79
CA VAL A 422 -12.05 4.85 24.98
C VAL A 422 -12.32 3.44 24.48
N CYS A 423 -13.57 3.07 24.51
CA CYS A 423 -14.05 1.79 24.03
C CYS A 423 -14.93 2.01 22.79
N TYR A 424 -14.68 1.23 21.77
CA TYR A 424 -15.44 1.18 20.51
C TYR A 424 -16.08 -0.18 20.36
N ASP A 425 -17.36 -0.23 20.14
CA ASP A 425 -18.11 -1.46 19.87
C ASP A 425 -18.92 -1.35 18.57
N ARG A 426 -19.57 -2.45 18.18
CA ARG A 426 -20.37 -2.51 16.94
C ARG A 426 -19.58 -2.14 15.68
N LEU A 427 -18.29 -2.39 15.70
CA LEU A 427 -17.47 -2.28 14.51
C LEU A 427 -17.93 -3.31 13.46
N ILE A 428 -17.88 -2.93 12.20
CA ILE A 428 -18.17 -3.85 11.10
C ILE A 428 -16.85 -4.24 10.45
N PHE A 429 -16.51 -5.52 10.54
CA PHE A 429 -15.37 -6.08 9.81
C PHE A 429 -15.72 -6.18 8.33
N ARG A 430 -15.06 -5.39 7.50
CA ARG A 430 -15.46 -5.20 6.10
C ARG A 430 -15.32 -6.47 5.26
N ARG A 431 -14.34 -7.32 5.55
CA ARG A 431 -14.21 -8.64 4.92
C ARG A 431 -15.31 -9.57 5.44
N GLY A 432 -16.40 -9.67 4.69
CA GLY A 432 -17.56 -10.49 5.04
C GLY A 432 -18.69 -9.75 5.76
N MET A 433 -18.57 -8.43 5.97
CA MET A 433 -19.61 -7.58 6.58
C MET A 433 -20.16 -8.16 7.90
N VAL A 434 -19.25 -8.67 8.74
CA VAL A 434 -19.60 -9.31 10.02
C VAL A 434 -19.28 -8.40 11.20
N PRO A 435 -19.93 -8.58 12.36
CA PRO A 435 -19.58 -7.84 13.57
C PRO A 435 -18.11 -8.02 13.95
N GLY A 436 -17.42 -6.91 14.17
CA GLY A 436 -16.05 -6.87 14.67
C GLY A 436 -15.96 -7.01 16.18
N PRO A 437 -14.74 -7.03 16.75
CA PRO A 437 -14.51 -7.03 18.19
C PRO A 437 -14.83 -5.67 18.80
N THR A 438 -14.95 -5.63 20.12
CA THR A 438 -14.87 -4.39 20.88
C THR A 438 -13.41 -3.97 20.98
N VAL A 439 -13.10 -2.72 20.65
CA VAL A 439 -11.74 -2.20 20.63
C VAL A 439 -11.55 -1.13 21.71
N TYR A 440 -10.53 -1.28 22.52
CA TYR A 440 -10.12 -0.31 23.54
C TYR A 440 -8.85 0.39 23.07
N ILE A 441 -8.84 1.70 23.17
CA ILE A 441 -7.67 2.52 22.87
C ILE A 441 -7.39 3.50 24.02
N THR A 442 -6.13 3.85 24.19
CA THR A 442 -5.66 4.99 25.00
C THR A 442 -4.38 5.52 24.39
N MET A 443 -4.09 6.78 24.61
CA MET A 443 -2.88 7.39 24.11
C MET A 443 -2.18 8.28 25.12
N THR A 444 -0.92 8.54 24.89
CA THR A 444 -0.10 9.52 25.63
C THR A 444 0.53 10.49 24.65
N THR A 445 0.85 11.70 25.12
CA THR A 445 1.59 12.70 24.33
C THR A 445 3.07 12.75 24.73
N GLY A 446 3.86 13.40 23.91
CA GLY A 446 5.29 13.60 24.05
C GLY A 446 5.90 13.84 22.66
N SER A 447 7.21 13.96 22.55
CA SER A 447 7.93 13.96 21.26
C SER A 447 7.69 12.68 20.48
N VAL A 448 7.36 11.59 21.18
CA VAL A 448 6.82 10.34 20.65
C VAL A 448 5.48 10.10 21.33
N GLU A 449 4.41 10.24 20.58
CA GLU A 449 3.08 9.87 21.03
C GLU A 449 2.95 8.34 21.01
N LYS A 450 2.29 7.77 22.00
CA LYS A 450 2.06 6.32 22.09
C LYS A 450 0.58 6.04 22.10
N LEU A 451 0.15 5.08 21.28
CA LEU A 451 -1.19 4.51 21.27
C LEU A 451 -1.12 3.08 21.80
N ARG A 452 -1.99 2.76 22.72
CA ARG A 452 -2.20 1.38 23.17
C ARG A 452 -3.56 0.91 22.71
N ILE A 453 -3.61 -0.29 22.12
CA ILE A 453 -4.82 -0.87 21.55
C ILE A 453 -4.96 -2.34 21.93
N VAL A 454 -6.19 -2.77 22.21
CA VAL A 454 -6.53 -4.16 22.52
C VAL A 454 -7.98 -4.44 22.18
N GLY A 455 -8.28 -5.66 21.77
CA GLY A 455 -9.64 -6.14 21.57
C GLY A 455 -10.18 -6.91 22.78
N ALA A 456 -11.49 -6.92 22.89
CA ALA A 456 -12.24 -7.70 23.87
C ALA A 456 -13.53 -8.26 23.27
N LYS A 457 -14.17 -9.17 23.98
CA LYS A 457 -15.51 -9.69 23.68
C LYS A 457 -16.57 -8.89 24.41
N GLY A 458 -17.76 -8.83 23.85
CA GLY A 458 -18.92 -8.16 24.42
C GLY A 458 -18.96 -6.65 24.16
N PRO A 459 -20.03 -5.97 24.57
CA PRO A 459 -20.18 -4.53 24.34
C PRO A 459 -19.27 -3.71 25.26
N CYS A 460 -19.11 -2.44 24.94
CA CYS A 460 -18.47 -1.48 25.83
C CYS A 460 -19.22 -1.37 27.16
N PRO A 461 -18.48 -1.20 28.31
CA PRO A 461 -19.13 -1.01 29.59
C PRO A 461 -19.92 0.29 29.66
N SER A 462 -21.04 0.30 30.37
CA SER A 462 -21.88 1.49 30.53
C SER A 462 -21.32 2.53 31.53
N GLY A 463 -20.24 2.18 32.24
CA GLY A 463 -19.61 3.05 33.25
C GLY A 463 -18.19 3.43 32.88
N LYS A 464 -17.34 3.57 33.94
CA LYS A 464 -15.92 3.91 33.76
C LYS A 464 -15.22 2.86 32.90
N VAL A 465 -14.64 3.31 31.79
CA VAL A 465 -13.86 2.45 30.89
C VAL A 465 -12.44 2.29 31.44
N THR A 466 -11.97 1.05 31.54
CA THR A 466 -10.60 0.73 31.91
C THR A 466 -9.93 -0.08 30.81
N MET A 467 -8.62 0.14 30.63
CA MET A 467 -7.85 -0.56 29.60
C MET A 467 -7.64 -2.03 29.96
N PRO A 468 -8.11 -2.99 29.15
CA PRO A 468 -7.83 -4.40 29.38
C PRO A 468 -6.33 -4.72 29.31
N SER A 469 -5.93 -5.81 29.95
CA SER A 469 -4.54 -6.27 29.93
C SER A 469 -4.11 -6.79 28.56
N GLY A 470 -2.82 -6.65 28.25
CA GLY A 470 -2.24 -7.16 27.00
C GLY A 470 -2.44 -6.24 25.79
N ALA A 471 -2.59 -4.93 26.03
CA ALA A 471 -2.62 -3.95 24.96
C ALA A 471 -1.26 -3.86 24.23
N THR A 472 -1.32 -3.82 22.91
CA THR A 472 -0.16 -3.58 22.03
C THR A 472 0.08 -2.07 21.92
N THR A 473 1.35 -1.67 21.89
CA THR A 473 1.76 -0.27 21.76
C THR A 473 2.20 0.04 20.34
N TYR A 474 1.77 1.19 19.85
CA TYR A 474 2.19 1.80 18.59
C TYR A 474 2.70 3.21 18.88
N GLU A 475 3.50 3.75 17.96
CA GLU A 475 4.17 5.04 18.13
C GLU A 475 3.89 5.96 16.94
N ARG A 476 3.85 7.26 17.24
CA ARG A 476 3.84 8.32 16.22
C ARG A 476 4.70 9.47 16.72
N ARG A 477 5.61 9.95 15.90
CA ARG A 477 6.40 11.13 16.22
C ARG A 477 5.62 12.40 15.85
N ASN A 478 5.82 13.42 16.62
CA ASN A 478 5.39 14.76 16.26
C ASN A 478 6.65 15.60 16.00
N THR A 479 6.99 15.76 14.72
CA THR A 479 8.19 16.50 14.30
C THR A 479 7.85 17.94 13.90
N LEU A 480 6.59 18.36 14.07
CA LEU A 480 6.11 19.70 13.76
C LEU A 480 6.17 20.66 14.98
N THR A 481 6.58 20.14 16.15
CA THR A 481 6.75 20.94 17.38
C THR A 481 8.20 21.24 17.65
#